data_2af4750babf126502c1cc5260a1ee844
#
_entry.id   2af4750babf126502c1cc5260a1ee844
#
_cell.length_a   1.000
_cell.length_b   1.000
_cell.length_c   1.000
_cell.angle_alpha   90.00
_cell.angle_beta   90.00
_cell.angle_gamma   90.00
#
_symmetry.space_group_name_H-M   'P 1'
#
loop_
_entity.id
_entity.type
_entity.pdbx_description
1 polymer ?
#
loop_
_entity_poly.entity_id
_entity_poly.type
_entity_poly.pdbx_seq_one_letter_code
_entity_poly.pdbx_strand_id
1 'polypeptide(L)'
;MSKVAVIGAGIIGVCTAFFLKKNGHQVTLFDSNNPGTQTSFGNAGLFASHECITANSPHLWKNLPSMLLSKDGPLVIDWFYVFTHLPWTLSFLRNCTRKRVDHIAKSLSNFSSHAGLSYEEIFNEVDVSQIIVHKEPIFLYESKELFEKNQYAFNLRKKNNVHFDVINKEDIAKMEPSLAPIYYKGMILKGESFTKSPLQITLKIFDDFINNGGHFVLSKIDSIIRKGDSLFLKYKKQEYQFDKIVVAAGAWSNFLAKTIGDNFPLDTERGYHVIFENNNNLLTHPIGWAKTGFYMTPMEDGIRAAGTVEIAGLIKPMNKNILAMIETTARSILPRLGKVKSQWMGFR
;
A
#
# COMPACT_ATOMS: atom_id res chain seq x y z
N MET A 1 14.99 12.79 26.84
CA MET A 1 15.70 11.85 25.94
C MET A 1 15.37 10.44 26.39
N SER A 2 14.88 9.59 25.49
CA SER A 2 14.50 8.18 25.81
C SER A 2 15.22 7.23 24.86
N LYS A 3 15.50 6.02 25.32
CA LYS A 3 16.01 4.92 24.50
C LYS A 3 14.82 4.19 23.88
N VAL A 4 14.64 4.32 22.56
CA VAL A 4 13.48 3.83 21.83
C VAL A 4 13.89 2.73 20.86
N ALA A 5 13.18 1.62 20.89
CA ALA A 5 13.26 0.59 19.86
C ALA A 5 12.12 0.75 18.84
N VAL A 6 12.42 0.68 17.56
CA VAL A 6 11.43 0.60 16.47
C VAL A 6 11.60 -0.76 15.79
N ILE A 7 10.53 -1.55 15.70
CA ILE A 7 10.54 -2.88 15.11
C ILE A 7 9.85 -2.85 13.76
N GLY A 8 10.59 -3.13 12.69
CA GLY A 8 10.18 -3.05 11.29
C GLY A 8 10.84 -1.88 10.58
N ALA A 9 11.65 -2.14 9.55
CA ALA A 9 12.33 -1.16 8.70
C ALA A 9 11.65 -0.98 7.33
N GLY A 10 10.34 -1.16 7.27
CA GLY A 10 9.50 -0.66 6.19
C GLY A 10 9.37 0.86 6.29
N ILE A 11 8.70 1.49 5.31
CA ILE A 11 8.55 2.95 5.26
C ILE A 11 7.99 3.53 6.57
N ILE A 12 7.03 2.87 7.20
CA ILE A 12 6.43 3.35 8.47
C ILE A 12 7.48 3.37 9.60
N GLY A 13 8.25 2.27 9.75
CA GLY A 13 9.27 2.21 10.79
C GLY A 13 10.43 3.15 10.55
N VAL A 14 10.86 3.30 9.30
CA VAL A 14 11.94 4.23 8.91
C VAL A 14 11.53 5.68 9.16
N CYS A 15 10.33 6.12 8.72
CA CYS A 15 9.81 7.45 9.02
C CYS A 15 9.65 7.69 10.54
N THR A 16 9.16 6.67 11.27
CA THR A 16 9.05 6.77 12.74
C THR A 16 10.43 6.95 13.40
N ALA A 17 11.42 6.18 12.97
CA ALA A 17 12.78 6.27 13.48
C ALA A 17 13.41 7.64 13.16
N PHE A 18 13.20 8.16 11.95
CA PHE A 18 13.61 9.49 11.52
C PHE A 18 13.06 10.58 12.46
N PHE A 19 11.75 10.65 12.64
CA PHE A 19 11.12 11.66 13.49
C PHE A 19 11.50 11.52 14.98
N LEU A 20 11.59 10.30 15.50
CA LEU A 20 12.05 10.08 16.88
C LEU A 20 13.50 10.57 17.06
N LYS A 21 14.36 10.31 16.09
CA LYS A 21 15.75 10.76 16.14
C LYS A 21 15.83 12.29 16.07
N LYS A 22 15.08 12.92 15.15
CA LYS A 22 14.96 14.37 15.02
C LYS A 22 14.49 15.03 16.33
N ASN A 23 13.61 14.37 17.08
CA ASN A 23 13.13 14.81 18.40
C ASN A 23 14.10 14.45 19.56
N GLY A 24 15.35 14.11 19.29
CA GLY A 24 16.39 13.93 20.28
C GLY A 24 16.38 12.62 21.05
N HIS A 25 15.67 11.59 20.58
CA HIS A 25 15.68 10.27 21.19
C HIS A 25 16.89 9.43 20.75
N GLN A 26 17.30 8.46 21.57
CA GLN A 26 18.22 7.39 21.18
C GLN A 26 17.41 6.28 20.51
N VAL A 27 17.54 6.11 19.19
CA VAL A 27 16.69 5.20 18.43
C VAL A 27 17.50 4.05 17.86
N THR A 28 17.00 2.82 18.10
CA THR A 28 17.47 1.61 17.44
C THR A 28 16.35 1.01 16.61
N LEU A 29 16.57 0.90 15.30
CA LEU A 29 15.65 0.30 14.32
C LEU A 29 16.03 -1.16 14.11
N PHE A 30 15.05 -2.06 14.14
CA PHE A 30 15.24 -3.51 13.98
C PHE A 30 14.44 -4.03 12.79
N ASP A 31 15.02 -4.91 11.98
CA ASP A 31 14.30 -5.71 11.00
C ASP A 31 15.03 -7.03 10.74
N SER A 32 14.32 -8.05 10.31
CA SER A 32 14.87 -9.32 9.84
C SER A 32 15.44 -9.25 8.43
N ASN A 33 15.13 -8.19 7.70
CA ASN A 33 15.52 -7.93 6.32
C ASN A 33 16.16 -6.54 6.18
N ASN A 34 16.76 -6.28 5.03
CA ASN A 34 17.25 -4.94 4.71
C ASN A 34 16.10 -3.92 4.64
N PRO A 35 16.35 -2.64 4.97
CA PRO A 35 15.32 -1.61 4.98
C PRO A 35 14.57 -1.49 3.64
N GLY A 36 13.25 -1.39 3.71
CA GLY A 36 12.38 -1.15 2.55
C GLY A 36 12.17 -2.32 1.61
N THR A 37 12.84 -3.46 1.78
CA THR A 37 12.88 -4.55 0.79
C THR A 37 11.64 -5.46 0.77
N GLN A 38 10.71 -5.26 1.69
CA GLN A 38 9.46 -6.02 1.76
C GLN A 38 8.29 -5.24 1.14
N THR A 39 7.16 -5.14 1.79
CA THR A 39 5.93 -4.51 1.25
C THR A 39 6.15 -3.06 0.78
N SER A 40 7.05 -2.30 1.42
CA SER A 40 7.37 -0.94 1.02
C SER A 40 8.02 -0.86 -0.37
N PHE A 41 8.72 -1.90 -0.81
CA PHE A 41 9.25 -2.01 -2.18
C PHE A 41 8.15 -2.16 -3.23
N GLY A 42 7.13 -2.99 -2.93
CA GLY A 42 6.24 -3.57 -3.93
C GLY A 42 4.99 -2.77 -4.27
N ASN A 43 4.81 -1.57 -3.70
CA ASN A 43 3.62 -0.76 -3.91
C ASN A 43 3.59 -0.05 -5.29
N ALA A 44 2.46 0.59 -5.62
CA ALA A 44 2.24 1.29 -6.89
C ALA A 44 2.92 2.66 -6.97
N GLY A 45 3.62 3.12 -5.93
CA GLY A 45 4.37 4.37 -5.91
C GLY A 45 3.53 5.65 -5.79
N LEU A 46 2.24 5.56 -5.52
CA LEU A 46 1.36 6.72 -5.40
C LEU A 46 1.46 7.36 -4.01
N PHE A 47 1.48 8.69 -3.96
CA PHE A 47 1.26 9.48 -2.74
C PHE A 47 -0.23 9.78 -2.63
N ALA A 48 -1.00 8.82 -2.14
CA ALA A 48 -2.45 8.88 -2.05
C ALA A 48 -2.90 9.60 -0.77
N SER A 49 -2.58 10.89 -0.64
CA SER A 49 -2.86 11.71 0.55
C SER A 49 -4.35 11.87 0.83
N HIS A 50 -5.19 11.66 -0.16
CA HIS A 50 -6.63 11.88 -0.08
C HIS A 50 -7.45 10.60 -0.28
N GLU A 51 -6.80 9.41 -0.36
CA GLU A 51 -7.55 8.18 -0.57
C GLU A 51 -8.40 7.82 0.67
N CYS A 52 -9.69 7.66 0.44
CA CYS A 52 -10.67 7.32 1.48
C CYS A 52 -11.48 6.06 1.16
N ILE A 53 -11.22 5.42 0.00
CA ILE A 53 -11.95 4.24 -0.42
C ILE A 53 -11.23 2.99 0.10
N THR A 54 -11.97 2.18 0.83
CA THR A 54 -11.48 0.94 1.44
C THR A 54 -12.06 -0.30 0.75
N ALA A 55 -11.43 -1.46 0.98
CA ALA A 55 -11.89 -2.72 0.41
C ALA A 55 -13.30 -3.12 0.90
N ASN A 56 -13.70 -2.71 2.10
CA ASN A 56 -15.04 -2.92 2.62
C ASN A 56 -16.03 -2.00 1.91
N SER A 57 -17.07 -2.58 1.32
CA SER A 57 -18.09 -1.87 0.56
C SER A 57 -19.50 -2.33 0.98
N PRO A 58 -20.49 -1.42 1.04
CA PRO A 58 -21.88 -1.82 1.30
C PRO A 58 -22.45 -2.77 0.25
N HIS A 59 -21.88 -2.76 -0.95
CA HIS A 59 -22.28 -3.65 -2.06
C HIS A 59 -21.68 -5.05 -1.95
N LEU A 60 -20.71 -5.27 -1.07
CA LEU A 60 -20.02 -6.54 -0.91
C LEU A 60 -21.03 -7.67 -0.60
N TRP A 61 -21.98 -7.42 0.28
CA TRP A 61 -23.04 -8.38 0.62
C TRP A 61 -23.86 -8.85 -0.59
N LYS A 62 -24.17 -7.93 -1.51
CA LYS A 62 -24.92 -8.25 -2.73
C LYS A 62 -24.07 -8.98 -3.76
N ASN A 63 -22.77 -8.75 -3.75
CA ASN A 63 -21.82 -9.29 -4.72
C ASN A 63 -21.15 -10.60 -4.25
N LEU A 64 -21.32 -11.00 -2.98
CA LEU A 64 -20.75 -12.24 -2.46
C LEU A 64 -21.01 -13.46 -3.35
N PRO A 65 -22.24 -13.72 -3.84
CA PRO A 65 -22.49 -14.88 -4.71
C PRO A 65 -21.71 -14.83 -6.03
N SER A 66 -21.59 -13.66 -6.64
CA SER A 66 -20.82 -13.49 -7.89
C SER A 66 -19.32 -13.57 -7.65
N MET A 67 -18.83 -13.13 -6.49
CA MET A 67 -17.41 -13.23 -6.10
C MET A 67 -16.98 -14.67 -5.83
N LEU A 68 -17.90 -15.54 -5.40
CA LEU A 68 -17.66 -16.99 -5.27
C LEU A 68 -17.28 -17.62 -6.61
N LEU A 69 -17.79 -17.10 -7.70
CA LEU A 69 -17.64 -17.65 -9.05
C LEU A 69 -16.56 -16.90 -9.87
N SER A 70 -16.20 -15.68 -9.48
CA SER A 70 -15.26 -14.83 -10.21
C SER A 70 -13.83 -15.03 -9.70
N LYS A 71 -12.91 -15.34 -10.63
CA LYS A 71 -11.47 -15.44 -10.35
C LYS A 71 -10.68 -14.19 -10.79
N ASP A 72 -11.34 -13.24 -11.44
CA ASP A 72 -10.69 -12.13 -12.19
C ASP A 72 -11.09 -10.74 -11.69
N GLY A 73 -11.41 -10.60 -10.40
CA GLY A 73 -11.80 -9.34 -9.79
C GLY A 73 -10.64 -8.60 -9.09
N PRO A 74 -10.88 -7.36 -8.64
CA PRO A 74 -9.91 -6.57 -7.85
C PRO A 74 -9.63 -7.20 -6.47
N LEU A 75 -10.52 -8.08 -6.00
CA LEU A 75 -10.40 -8.83 -4.76
C LEU A 75 -10.55 -10.33 -5.05
N VAL A 76 -9.51 -11.09 -4.76
CA VAL A 76 -9.47 -12.55 -4.84
C VAL A 76 -9.56 -13.12 -3.42
N ILE A 77 -10.46 -14.09 -3.21
CA ILE A 77 -10.70 -14.67 -1.89
C ILE A 77 -10.32 -16.14 -1.90
N ASP A 78 -9.44 -16.51 -0.98
CA ASP A 78 -9.25 -17.91 -0.62
C ASP A 78 -10.34 -18.35 0.37
N TRP A 79 -11.32 -19.07 -0.13
CA TRP A 79 -12.48 -19.49 0.66
C TRP A 79 -12.11 -20.41 1.83
N PHE A 80 -11.12 -21.26 1.66
CA PHE A 80 -10.66 -22.12 2.76
C PHE A 80 -10.09 -21.26 3.88
N TYR A 81 -9.28 -20.25 3.53
CA TYR A 81 -8.73 -19.31 4.52
C TYR A 81 -9.85 -18.56 5.25
N VAL A 82 -10.80 -18.00 4.52
CA VAL A 82 -11.92 -17.23 5.08
C VAL A 82 -12.77 -18.08 6.03
N PHE A 83 -13.05 -19.35 5.69
CA PHE A 83 -13.78 -20.26 6.56
C PHE A 83 -13.01 -20.66 7.82
N THR A 84 -11.69 -20.76 7.76
CA THR A 84 -10.87 -21.06 8.93
C THR A 84 -10.63 -19.84 9.84
N HIS A 85 -10.90 -18.60 9.32
CA HIS A 85 -10.74 -17.33 10.05
C HIS A 85 -12.08 -16.61 10.26
N LEU A 86 -13.14 -17.37 10.58
CA LEU A 86 -14.50 -16.86 10.74
C LEU A 86 -14.65 -15.64 11.67
N PRO A 87 -13.99 -15.54 12.83
CA PRO A 87 -14.12 -14.36 13.71
C PRO A 87 -13.69 -13.06 13.01
N TRP A 88 -12.58 -13.09 12.28
CA TRP A 88 -12.11 -11.95 11.51
C TRP A 88 -13.06 -11.66 10.33
N THR A 89 -13.44 -12.68 9.58
CA THR A 89 -14.36 -12.58 8.44
C THR A 89 -15.69 -11.95 8.83
N LEU A 90 -16.29 -12.40 9.94
CA LEU A 90 -17.54 -11.83 10.45
C LEU A 90 -17.37 -10.38 10.89
N SER A 91 -16.23 -10.06 11.52
CA SER A 91 -15.90 -8.68 11.89
C SER A 91 -15.76 -7.79 10.65
N PHE A 92 -15.04 -8.25 9.61
CA PHE A 92 -14.92 -7.53 8.35
C PHE A 92 -16.29 -7.28 7.70
N LEU A 93 -17.12 -8.30 7.59
CA LEU A 93 -18.46 -8.20 7.01
C LEU A 93 -19.37 -7.23 7.79
N ARG A 94 -19.32 -7.23 9.12
CA ARG A 94 -20.05 -6.25 9.96
C ARG A 94 -19.68 -4.80 9.66
N ASN A 95 -18.44 -4.56 9.19
CA ASN A 95 -17.96 -3.24 8.79
C ASN A 95 -18.29 -2.87 7.34
N CYS A 96 -18.99 -3.73 6.58
CA CYS A 96 -19.45 -3.47 5.21
C CYS A 96 -20.84 -2.80 5.15
N THR A 97 -21.33 -2.21 6.24
CA THR A 97 -22.56 -1.41 6.23
C THR A 97 -22.27 0.04 5.82
N ARG A 98 -23.24 0.72 5.18
CA ARG A 98 -23.06 2.11 4.72
C ARG A 98 -22.58 3.03 5.85
N LYS A 99 -23.18 2.94 7.04
CA LYS A 99 -22.79 3.75 8.21
C LYS A 99 -21.33 3.51 8.63
N ARG A 100 -20.89 2.25 8.62
CA ARG A 100 -19.49 1.89 8.98
C ARG A 100 -18.51 2.33 7.91
N VAL A 101 -18.82 2.10 6.64
CA VAL A 101 -17.97 2.53 5.52
C VAL A 101 -17.82 4.05 5.49
N ASP A 102 -18.90 4.82 5.68
CA ASP A 102 -18.85 6.27 5.78
C ASP A 102 -17.96 6.74 6.95
N HIS A 103 -18.06 6.09 8.10
CA HIS A 103 -17.25 6.40 9.27
C HIS A 103 -15.76 6.09 9.03
N ILE A 104 -15.46 4.91 8.48
CA ILE A 104 -14.08 4.48 8.16
C ILE A 104 -13.48 5.43 7.12
N ALA A 105 -14.21 5.75 6.05
CA ALA A 105 -13.75 6.67 5.01
C ALA A 105 -13.41 8.05 5.57
N LYS A 106 -14.27 8.60 6.46
CA LYS A 106 -14.00 9.88 7.13
C LYS A 106 -12.75 9.81 8.02
N SER A 107 -12.60 8.74 8.80
CA SER A 107 -11.45 8.56 9.70
C SER A 107 -10.15 8.41 8.89
N LEU A 108 -10.19 7.64 7.81
CA LEU A 108 -9.05 7.44 6.92
C LEU A 108 -8.67 8.75 6.21
N SER A 109 -9.65 9.49 5.66
CA SER A 109 -9.41 10.79 5.03
C SER A 109 -8.80 11.80 6.00
N ASN A 110 -9.32 11.89 7.24
CA ASN A 110 -8.75 12.77 8.27
C ASN A 110 -7.30 12.39 8.61
N PHE A 111 -7.00 11.10 8.66
CA PHE A 111 -5.64 10.62 8.91
C PHE A 111 -4.71 10.92 7.73
N SER A 112 -5.16 10.61 6.51
CA SER A 112 -4.37 10.76 5.28
C SER A 112 -4.13 12.23 4.90
N SER A 113 -5.03 13.14 5.24
CA SER A 113 -4.89 14.57 4.91
C SER A 113 -3.64 15.23 5.49
N HIS A 114 -3.07 14.67 6.55
CA HIS A 114 -1.81 15.14 7.14
C HIS A 114 -0.57 14.51 6.50
N ALA A 115 -0.73 13.49 5.68
CA ALA A 115 0.40 12.77 5.10
C ALA A 115 1.23 13.66 4.17
N GLY A 116 0.61 14.54 3.39
CA GLY A 116 1.28 15.48 2.50
C GLY A 116 2.26 16.38 3.25
N LEU A 117 1.79 17.05 4.30
CA LEU A 117 2.63 17.92 5.15
C LEU A 117 3.77 17.15 5.82
N SER A 118 3.50 15.93 6.30
CA SER A 118 4.54 15.10 6.91
C SER A 118 5.60 14.64 5.90
N TYR A 119 5.21 14.38 4.65
CA TYR A 119 6.17 14.08 3.58
C TYR A 119 6.98 15.32 3.19
N GLU A 120 6.36 16.49 3.10
CA GLU A 120 7.09 17.75 2.84
C GLU A 120 8.17 18.01 3.91
N GLU A 121 7.86 17.78 5.19
CA GLU A 121 8.83 17.92 6.28
C GLU A 121 10.03 16.98 6.10
N ILE A 122 9.80 15.70 5.70
CA ILE A 122 10.89 14.76 5.43
C ILE A 122 11.68 15.20 4.18
N PHE A 123 11.00 15.57 3.10
CA PHE A 123 11.61 15.86 1.81
C PHE A 123 12.37 17.20 1.79
N ASN A 124 12.12 18.07 2.76
CA ASN A 124 12.95 19.27 2.98
C ASN A 124 14.35 18.92 3.56
N GLU A 125 14.49 17.76 4.21
CA GLU A 125 15.75 17.30 4.80
C GLU A 125 16.43 16.21 3.94
N VAL A 126 15.61 15.38 3.27
CA VAL A 126 16.07 14.25 2.46
C VAL A 126 15.81 14.53 0.99
N ASP A 127 16.86 14.67 0.18
CA ASP A 127 16.72 14.93 -1.26
C ASP A 127 16.15 13.71 -2.00
N VAL A 128 14.89 13.82 -2.36
CA VAL A 128 14.13 12.84 -3.16
C VAL A 128 13.62 13.42 -4.49
N SER A 129 14.05 14.64 -4.85
CA SER A 129 13.57 15.40 -6.01
C SER A 129 13.66 14.65 -7.34
N GLN A 130 14.70 13.82 -7.52
CA GLN A 130 14.94 13.04 -8.73
C GLN A 130 13.96 11.88 -8.94
N ILE A 131 13.30 11.43 -7.86
CA ILE A 131 12.45 10.23 -7.87
C ILE A 131 10.97 10.53 -7.65
N ILE A 132 10.61 11.77 -7.30
CA ILE A 132 9.22 12.21 -7.21
C ILE A 132 8.78 12.84 -8.52
N VAL A 133 7.58 12.50 -8.96
CA VAL A 133 6.96 13.05 -10.17
C VAL A 133 5.61 13.65 -9.80
N HIS A 134 5.48 14.96 -10.03
CA HIS A 134 4.24 15.71 -9.81
C HIS A 134 3.30 15.55 -11.02
N LYS A 135 2.75 14.33 -11.17
CA LYS A 135 1.71 14.00 -12.14
C LYS A 135 0.64 13.17 -11.47
N GLU A 136 -0.58 13.58 -11.69
CA GLU A 136 -1.78 13.01 -11.07
C GLU A 136 -2.11 11.64 -11.68
N PRO A 137 -2.55 10.65 -10.90
CA PRO A 137 -2.99 9.37 -11.43
C PRO A 137 -4.34 9.51 -12.16
N ILE A 138 -4.48 8.75 -13.25
CA ILE A 138 -5.70 8.65 -14.03
C ILE A 138 -6.32 7.29 -13.79
N PHE A 139 -7.54 7.24 -13.25
CA PHE A 139 -8.26 6.00 -13.01
C PHE A 139 -9.29 5.77 -14.12
N LEU A 140 -9.13 4.70 -14.90
CA LEU A 140 -9.91 4.42 -16.10
C LEU A 140 -11.04 3.43 -15.86
N TYR A 141 -12.18 3.70 -16.45
CA TYR A 141 -13.38 2.87 -16.46
C TYR A 141 -13.65 2.35 -17.88
N GLU A 142 -13.72 1.04 -18.04
CA GLU A 142 -13.85 0.41 -19.38
C GLU A 142 -15.26 0.57 -19.97
N SER A 143 -16.30 0.70 -19.13
CA SER A 143 -17.68 0.80 -19.61
C SER A 143 -18.49 1.85 -18.85
N LYS A 144 -19.61 2.27 -19.45
CA LYS A 144 -20.58 3.18 -18.84
C LYS A 144 -21.17 2.56 -17.56
N GLU A 145 -21.49 1.28 -17.58
CA GLU A 145 -22.07 0.56 -16.44
C GLU A 145 -21.11 0.53 -15.26
N LEU A 146 -19.81 0.28 -15.51
CA LEU A 146 -18.81 0.29 -14.46
C LEU A 146 -18.60 1.68 -13.87
N PHE A 147 -18.59 2.72 -14.71
CA PHE A 147 -18.52 4.11 -14.27
C PHE A 147 -19.73 4.50 -13.40
N GLU A 148 -20.95 4.13 -13.82
CA GLU A 148 -22.18 4.41 -13.07
C GLU A 148 -22.24 3.64 -11.73
N LYS A 149 -21.80 2.40 -11.70
CA LYS A 149 -21.68 1.61 -10.44
C LYS A 149 -20.76 2.26 -9.42
N ASN A 150 -19.78 3.05 -9.86
CA ASN A 150 -18.85 3.75 -8.98
C ASN A 150 -19.36 5.08 -8.40
N GLN A 151 -20.62 5.48 -8.66
CA GLN A 151 -21.19 6.74 -8.14
C GLN A 151 -21.14 6.82 -6.60
N TYR A 152 -21.28 5.70 -5.90
CA TYR A 152 -21.13 5.67 -4.45
C TYR A 152 -19.72 6.09 -4.02
N ALA A 153 -18.67 5.57 -4.67
CA ALA A 153 -17.28 5.91 -4.39
C ALA A 153 -16.99 7.39 -4.74
N PHE A 154 -17.52 7.90 -5.85
CA PHE A 154 -17.42 9.33 -6.21
C PHE A 154 -18.07 10.23 -5.14
N ASN A 155 -19.26 9.88 -4.69
CA ASN A 155 -19.95 10.64 -3.64
C ASN A 155 -19.19 10.57 -2.30
N LEU A 156 -18.60 9.42 -1.98
CA LEU A 156 -17.79 9.24 -0.77
C LEU A 156 -16.53 10.12 -0.82
N ARG A 157 -15.84 10.18 -1.96
CA ARG A 157 -14.69 11.09 -2.18
C ARG A 157 -15.10 12.55 -2.00
N LYS A 158 -16.15 13.01 -2.70
CA LYS A 158 -16.67 14.38 -2.56
C LYS A 158 -17.01 14.72 -1.11
N LYS A 159 -17.68 13.83 -0.39
CA LYS A 159 -18.06 14.00 1.03
C LYS A 159 -16.85 14.14 1.95
N ASN A 160 -15.72 13.57 1.57
CA ASN A 160 -14.46 13.61 2.32
C ASN A 160 -13.43 14.59 1.73
N ASN A 161 -13.88 15.58 0.93
CA ASN A 161 -13.05 16.63 0.33
C ASN A 161 -11.93 16.11 -0.58
N VAL A 162 -12.11 14.94 -1.17
CA VAL A 162 -11.19 14.43 -2.19
C VAL A 162 -11.55 15.04 -3.53
N HIS A 163 -10.65 15.82 -4.10
CA HIS A 163 -10.85 16.51 -5.37
C HIS A 163 -10.49 15.60 -6.55
N PHE A 164 -11.37 15.55 -7.55
CA PHE A 164 -11.11 14.80 -8.78
C PHE A 164 -11.89 15.42 -9.93
N ASP A 165 -11.36 15.26 -11.14
CA ASP A 165 -12.04 15.60 -12.39
C ASP A 165 -12.40 14.33 -13.15
N VAL A 166 -13.57 14.36 -13.80
CA VAL A 166 -13.97 13.31 -14.75
C VAL A 166 -13.58 13.78 -16.15
N ILE A 167 -12.80 12.96 -16.86
CA ILE A 167 -12.32 13.23 -18.21
C ILE A 167 -12.91 12.26 -19.23
N ASN A 168 -13.08 12.74 -20.45
CA ASN A 168 -13.62 11.96 -21.55
C ASN A 168 -12.51 11.16 -22.28
N LYS A 169 -12.92 10.37 -23.27
CA LYS A 169 -12.03 9.48 -24.01
C LYS A 169 -11.00 10.24 -24.83
N GLU A 170 -11.37 11.38 -25.39
CA GLU A 170 -10.53 12.22 -26.23
C GLU A 170 -9.41 12.87 -25.41
N ASP A 171 -9.72 13.33 -24.21
CA ASP A 171 -8.73 13.92 -23.29
C ASP A 171 -7.74 12.87 -22.80
N ILE A 172 -8.22 11.67 -22.46
CA ILE A 172 -7.34 10.55 -22.09
C ILE A 172 -6.38 10.21 -23.22
N ALA A 173 -6.88 10.11 -24.45
CA ALA A 173 -6.06 9.78 -25.64
C ALA A 173 -4.97 10.84 -25.90
N LYS A 174 -5.25 12.13 -25.62
CA LYS A 174 -4.25 13.21 -25.72
C LYS A 174 -3.19 13.12 -24.62
N MET A 175 -3.59 12.79 -23.40
CA MET A 175 -2.68 12.71 -22.25
C MET A 175 -1.79 11.48 -22.34
N GLU A 176 -2.34 10.34 -22.74
CA GLU A 176 -1.67 9.03 -22.78
C GLU A 176 -1.94 8.31 -24.11
N PRO A 177 -1.30 8.76 -25.21
CA PRO A 177 -1.57 8.28 -26.57
C PRO A 177 -1.14 6.82 -26.81
N SER A 178 -0.39 6.22 -25.89
CA SER A 178 0.05 4.83 -25.97
C SER A 178 -1.01 3.82 -25.51
N LEU A 179 -2.04 4.29 -24.81
CA LEU A 179 -3.11 3.42 -24.30
C LEU A 179 -4.01 2.92 -25.44
N ALA A 180 -4.39 1.64 -25.37
CA ALA A 180 -5.46 1.13 -26.23
C ALA A 180 -6.79 1.84 -25.88
N PRO A 181 -7.62 2.23 -26.86
CA PRO A 181 -8.84 3.02 -26.64
C PRO A 181 -10.02 2.17 -26.12
N ILE A 182 -9.77 1.29 -25.14
CA ILE A 182 -10.71 0.33 -24.56
C ILE A 182 -11.37 0.84 -23.27
N TYR A 183 -11.31 2.15 -23.02
CA TYR A 183 -11.92 2.83 -21.87
C TYR A 183 -13.10 3.69 -22.31
N TYR A 184 -14.01 3.92 -21.37
CA TYR A 184 -15.18 4.80 -21.56
C TYR A 184 -14.91 6.22 -21.04
N LYS A 185 -14.45 6.33 -19.79
CA LYS A 185 -14.11 7.59 -19.10
C LYS A 185 -12.96 7.40 -18.13
N GLY A 186 -12.37 8.51 -17.72
CA GLY A 186 -11.35 8.54 -16.65
C GLY A 186 -11.74 9.47 -15.51
N MET A 187 -11.06 9.26 -14.38
CA MET A 187 -11.07 10.16 -13.23
C MET A 187 -9.62 10.52 -12.92
N ILE A 188 -9.30 11.81 -12.83
CA ILE A 188 -7.99 12.31 -12.37
C ILE A 188 -8.13 12.70 -10.91
N LEU A 189 -7.31 12.12 -10.05
CA LEU A 189 -7.20 12.49 -8.64
C LEU A 189 -6.29 13.70 -8.50
N LYS A 190 -6.84 14.82 -8.01
CA LYS A 190 -6.14 16.10 -7.97
C LYS A 190 -5.18 16.23 -6.80
N GLY A 191 -4.04 16.88 -7.06
CA GLY A 191 -3.02 17.17 -6.05
C GLY A 191 -2.21 15.94 -5.62
N GLU A 192 -2.37 14.80 -6.30
CA GLU A 192 -1.56 13.62 -6.05
C GLU A 192 -0.29 13.61 -6.91
N SER A 193 0.68 12.84 -6.47
CA SER A 193 1.95 12.62 -7.14
C SER A 193 2.36 11.16 -7.02
N PHE A 194 3.47 10.78 -7.65
CA PHE A 194 4.00 9.43 -7.52
C PHE A 194 5.52 9.42 -7.42
N THR A 195 6.05 8.31 -6.96
CA THR A 195 7.49 8.07 -6.98
C THR A 195 7.88 7.06 -8.04
N LYS A 196 9.00 7.30 -8.70
CA LYS A 196 9.62 6.31 -9.60
C LYS A 196 10.25 5.13 -8.85
N SER A 197 10.50 5.27 -7.54
CA SER A 197 11.17 4.24 -6.74
C SER A 197 10.76 4.31 -5.26
N PRO A 198 9.73 3.55 -4.83
CA PRO A 198 9.36 3.48 -3.41
C PRO A 198 10.50 3.00 -2.50
N LEU A 199 11.36 2.10 -3.02
CA LEU A 199 12.53 1.63 -2.29
C LEU A 199 13.52 2.75 -2.02
N GLN A 200 13.85 3.57 -3.03
CA GLN A 200 14.82 4.65 -2.89
C GLN A 200 14.35 5.71 -1.89
N ILE A 201 13.04 6.02 -1.84
CA ILE A 201 12.51 6.90 -0.78
C ILE A 201 12.81 6.31 0.60
N THR A 202 12.49 5.05 0.80
CA THR A 202 12.72 4.38 2.09
C THR A 202 14.20 4.37 2.47
N LEU A 203 15.08 4.07 1.50
CA LEU A 203 16.54 4.02 1.73
C LEU A 203 17.13 5.40 2.02
N LYS A 204 16.71 6.44 1.30
CA LYS A 204 17.21 7.80 1.54
C LYS A 204 16.83 8.32 2.94
N ILE A 205 15.61 8.07 3.40
CA ILE A 205 15.17 8.41 4.76
C ILE A 205 15.94 7.58 5.80
N PHE A 206 16.16 6.29 5.51
CA PHE A 206 16.98 5.43 6.36
C PHE A 206 18.43 5.89 6.46
N ASP A 207 19.06 6.26 5.35
CA ASP A 207 20.43 6.75 5.32
C ASP A 207 20.57 8.04 6.13
N ASP A 208 19.61 8.96 6.01
CA ASP A 208 19.57 10.16 6.84
C ASP A 208 19.45 9.83 8.33
N PHE A 209 18.56 8.90 8.69
CA PHE A 209 18.43 8.41 10.06
C PHE A 209 19.75 7.87 10.61
N ILE A 210 20.50 7.08 9.82
CA ILE A 210 21.81 6.54 10.22
C ILE A 210 22.85 7.64 10.34
N ASN A 211 22.94 8.55 9.36
CA ASN A 211 23.89 9.66 9.34
C ASN A 211 23.71 10.61 10.53
N ASN A 212 22.48 10.74 11.02
CA ASN A 212 22.16 11.50 12.23
C ASN A 212 22.36 10.70 13.54
N GLY A 213 23.05 9.56 13.50
CA GLY A 213 23.38 8.74 14.68
C GLY A 213 22.25 7.83 15.15
N GLY A 214 21.38 7.41 14.25
CA GLY A 214 20.49 6.27 14.46
C GLY A 214 21.25 4.95 14.39
N HIS A 215 20.71 3.89 15.01
CA HIS A 215 21.28 2.55 14.96
C HIS A 215 20.34 1.58 14.25
N PHE A 216 20.89 0.73 13.38
CA PHE A 216 20.15 -0.35 12.74
C PHE A 216 20.69 -1.71 13.14
N VAL A 217 19.79 -2.62 13.48
CA VAL A 217 20.12 -4.01 13.83
C VAL A 217 19.35 -4.95 12.91
N LEU A 218 20.08 -5.60 12.01
CA LEU A 218 19.52 -6.66 11.15
C LEU A 218 19.31 -7.93 11.99
N SER A 219 18.13 -8.06 12.56
CA SER A 219 17.76 -9.20 13.40
C SER A 219 16.24 -9.32 13.52
N LYS A 220 15.78 -10.58 13.53
CA LYS A 220 14.39 -10.89 13.88
C LYS A 220 14.19 -10.69 15.39
N ILE A 221 13.11 -10.01 15.75
CA ILE A 221 12.66 -9.90 17.15
C ILE A 221 11.77 -11.09 17.48
N ASP A 222 12.11 -11.79 18.55
CA ASP A 222 11.39 -13.00 18.99
C ASP A 222 10.16 -12.64 19.82
N SER A 223 10.29 -11.66 20.74
CA SER A 223 9.20 -11.21 21.60
C SER A 223 9.49 -9.86 22.23
N ILE A 224 8.42 -9.20 22.68
CA ILE A 224 8.46 -8.07 23.60
C ILE A 224 8.14 -8.64 24.98
N ILE A 225 8.87 -8.20 26.03
CA ILE A 225 8.68 -8.64 27.40
C ILE A 225 8.47 -7.41 28.28
N ARG A 226 7.44 -7.45 29.12
CA ARG A 226 7.19 -6.43 30.14
C ARG A 226 7.49 -7.01 31.51
N LYS A 227 8.40 -6.37 32.29
CA LYS A 227 8.73 -6.72 33.66
C LYS A 227 8.50 -5.51 34.55
N GLY A 228 7.34 -5.44 35.21
CA GLY A 228 6.88 -4.22 35.88
C GLY A 228 6.72 -3.08 34.88
N ASP A 229 7.39 -1.97 35.12
CA ASP A 229 7.39 -0.79 34.23
C ASP A 229 8.49 -0.83 33.13
N SER A 230 9.34 -1.86 33.14
CA SER A 230 10.44 -2.01 32.19
C SER A 230 10.03 -2.83 30.98
N LEU A 231 10.47 -2.38 29.79
CA LEU A 231 10.24 -3.03 28.50
C LEU A 231 11.55 -3.63 27.97
N PHE A 232 11.47 -4.86 27.49
CA PHE A 232 12.62 -5.56 26.91
C PHE A 232 12.25 -6.11 25.52
N LEU A 233 13.22 -6.07 24.60
CA LEU A 233 13.19 -6.85 23.36
C LEU A 233 14.03 -8.11 23.54
N LYS A 234 13.46 -9.27 23.19
CA LYS A 234 14.20 -10.52 23.10
C LYS A 234 14.58 -10.79 21.64
N TYR A 235 15.88 -10.88 21.38
CA TYR A 235 16.46 -11.31 20.12
C TYR A 235 17.84 -11.93 20.34
N LYS A 236 18.24 -12.87 19.47
CA LYS A 236 19.49 -13.63 19.62
C LYS A 236 19.65 -14.27 21.01
N LYS A 237 18.55 -14.75 21.62
CA LYS A 237 18.47 -15.35 22.95
C LYS A 237 18.82 -14.42 24.13
N GLN A 238 18.95 -13.11 23.90
CA GLN A 238 19.24 -12.10 24.92
C GLN A 238 18.10 -11.09 25.03
N GLU A 239 18.02 -10.44 26.18
CA GLU A 239 17.04 -9.39 26.46
C GLU A 239 17.73 -8.03 26.54
N TYR A 240 17.16 -7.03 25.87
CA TYR A 240 17.69 -5.67 25.81
C TYR A 240 16.61 -4.69 26.25
N GLN A 241 16.94 -3.87 27.24
CA GLN A 241 16.02 -2.91 27.83
C GLN A 241 15.88 -1.64 26.97
N PHE A 242 14.65 -1.16 26.86
CA PHE A 242 14.28 0.10 26.23
C PHE A 242 13.24 0.83 27.09
N ASP A 243 13.22 2.17 26.99
CA ASP A 243 12.20 2.99 27.66
C ASP A 243 10.87 2.91 26.92
N LYS A 244 10.91 2.81 25.59
CA LYS A 244 9.74 2.70 24.71
C LYS A 244 10.01 1.76 23.55
N ILE A 245 8.94 1.12 23.08
CA ILE A 245 8.98 0.22 21.93
C ILE A 245 7.86 0.63 20.97
N VAL A 246 8.21 0.81 19.70
CA VAL A 246 7.27 1.03 18.59
C VAL A 246 7.24 -0.22 17.73
N VAL A 247 6.07 -0.78 17.51
CA VAL A 247 5.87 -1.93 16.61
C VAL A 247 5.36 -1.43 15.28
N ALA A 248 6.20 -1.49 14.25
CA ALA A 248 5.94 -1.12 12.86
C ALA A 248 6.19 -2.30 11.90
N ALA A 249 5.93 -3.53 12.37
CA ALA A 249 6.28 -4.79 11.71
C ALA A 249 5.23 -5.24 10.65
N GLY A 250 4.41 -4.30 10.12
CA GLY A 250 3.42 -4.58 9.09
C GLY A 250 2.48 -5.73 9.49
N ALA A 251 2.30 -6.69 8.61
CA ALA A 251 1.42 -7.84 8.82
C ALA A 251 1.82 -8.74 10.01
N TRP A 252 3.04 -8.61 10.52
CA TRP A 252 3.54 -9.36 11.68
C TRP A 252 3.38 -8.63 13.02
N SER A 253 2.84 -7.41 13.02
CA SER A 253 2.71 -6.60 14.24
C SER A 253 1.87 -7.28 15.32
N ASN A 254 0.80 -7.97 14.94
CA ASN A 254 -0.06 -8.69 15.89
C ASN A 254 0.66 -9.86 16.59
N PHE A 255 1.63 -10.50 15.91
CA PHE A 255 2.45 -11.54 16.52
C PHE A 255 3.26 -10.98 17.70
N LEU A 256 3.87 -9.80 17.53
CA LEU A 256 4.63 -9.15 18.60
C LEU A 256 3.73 -8.63 19.72
N ALA A 257 2.59 -8.02 19.37
CA ALA A 257 1.62 -7.53 20.35
C ALA A 257 1.10 -8.64 21.27
N LYS A 258 0.85 -9.83 20.72
CA LYS A 258 0.44 -11.01 21.53
C LYS A 258 1.45 -11.41 22.59
N THR A 259 2.73 -11.12 22.41
CA THR A 259 3.76 -11.47 23.41
C THR A 259 3.66 -10.67 24.70
N ILE A 260 2.93 -9.52 24.67
CA ILE A 260 2.65 -8.67 25.85
C ILE A 260 1.17 -8.70 26.25
N GLY A 261 0.39 -9.64 25.71
CA GLY A 261 -1.03 -9.82 26.03
C GLY A 261 -2.02 -9.00 25.19
N ASP A 262 -1.53 -8.15 24.27
CA ASP A 262 -2.38 -7.40 23.36
C ASP A 262 -2.77 -8.25 22.15
N ASN A 263 -4.00 -8.06 21.65
CA ASN A 263 -4.49 -8.76 20.47
C ASN A 263 -5.31 -7.81 19.59
N PHE A 264 -4.83 -7.59 18.39
CA PHE A 264 -5.51 -6.78 17.37
C PHE A 264 -6.10 -7.69 16.29
N PRO A 265 -7.30 -7.40 15.77
CA PRO A 265 -7.90 -8.15 14.66
C PRO A 265 -7.24 -7.79 13.33
N LEU A 266 -5.89 -7.83 13.30
CA LEU A 266 -5.09 -7.56 12.12
C LEU A 266 -4.96 -8.83 11.30
N ASP A 267 -5.27 -8.71 10.01
CA ASP A 267 -5.00 -9.72 9.00
C ASP A 267 -4.26 -9.09 7.83
N THR A 268 -3.80 -9.90 6.88
CA THR A 268 -3.02 -9.42 5.75
C THR A 268 -3.80 -9.50 4.45
N GLU A 269 -3.71 -8.44 3.68
CA GLU A 269 -4.00 -8.45 2.26
C GLU A 269 -2.71 -8.74 1.49
N ARG A 270 -2.77 -9.62 0.51
CA ARG A 270 -1.64 -9.87 -0.40
C ARG A 270 -1.79 -8.96 -1.61
N GLY A 271 -0.77 -8.14 -1.85
CA GLY A 271 -0.66 -7.33 -3.05
C GLY A 271 0.32 -7.96 -4.04
N TYR A 272 0.06 -7.76 -5.33
CA TYR A 272 0.85 -8.32 -6.41
C TYR A 272 1.37 -7.24 -7.34
N HIS A 273 2.54 -7.45 -7.95
CA HIS A 273 2.93 -6.66 -9.11
C HIS A 273 3.69 -7.45 -10.16
N VAL A 274 3.58 -6.96 -11.40
CA VAL A 274 4.39 -7.37 -12.55
C VAL A 274 5.11 -6.14 -13.07
N ILE A 275 6.42 -6.24 -13.28
CA ILE A 275 7.24 -5.17 -13.86
C ILE A 275 7.56 -5.55 -15.30
N PHE A 276 7.31 -4.59 -16.21
CA PHE A 276 7.61 -4.72 -17.64
C PHE A 276 8.78 -3.80 -18.01
N GLU A 277 9.61 -4.23 -18.95
CA GLU A 277 10.62 -3.37 -19.55
C GLU A 277 9.96 -2.14 -20.18
N ASN A 278 10.50 -0.95 -19.94
CA ASN A 278 10.01 0.32 -20.47
C ASN A 278 11.04 0.97 -21.38
N ASN A 279 11.08 0.53 -22.64
CA ASN A 279 12.06 1.02 -23.59
C ASN A 279 11.69 2.31 -24.31
N ASN A 280 10.43 2.82 -24.14
CA ASN A 280 9.88 3.87 -25.00
C ASN A 280 9.06 4.96 -24.25
N ASN A 281 9.19 5.10 -22.95
CA ASN A 281 8.41 6.05 -22.15
C ASN A 281 6.89 6.01 -22.46
N LEU A 282 6.33 4.80 -22.45
CA LEU A 282 4.97 4.53 -22.89
C LEU A 282 3.89 5.22 -22.05
N LEU A 283 4.19 5.52 -20.79
CA LEU A 283 3.29 6.20 -19.85
C LEU A 283 3.98 7.40 -19.24
N THR A 284 3.21 8.44 -18.97
CA THR A 284 3.66 9.63 -18.24
C THR A 284 2.92 9.81 -16.91
N HIS A 285 1.71 9.26 -16.78
CA HIS A 285 0.89 9.24 -15.57
C HIS A 285 0.73 7.81 -15.06
N PRO A 286 0.54 7.61 -13.75
CA PRO A 286 0.02 6.34 -13.24
C PRO A 286 -1.40 6.08 -13.77
N ILE A 287 -1.62 4.91 -14.34
CA ILE A 287 -2.91 4.52 -14.93
C ILE A 287 -3.55 3.44 -14.08
N GLY A 288 -4.64 3.79 -13.38
CA GLY A 288 -5.48 2.84 -12.66
C GLY A 288 -6.53 2.21 -13.57
N TRP A 289 -6.84 0.92 -13.37
CA TRP A 289 -7.85 0.19 -14.12
C TRP A 289 -8.94 -0.35 -13.19
N ALA A 290 -10.15 0.17 -13.33
CA ALA A 290 -11.24 -0.07 -12.39
C ALA A 290 -11.68 -1.53 -12.30
N LYS A 291 -11.64 -2.26 -13.42
CA LYS A 291 -12.11 -3.65 -13.50
C LYS A 291 -11.29 -4.61 -12.64
N THR A 292 -9.98 -4.46 -12.64
CA THR A 292 -9.04 -5.36 -11.97
C THR A 292 -8.35 -4.75 -10.76
N GLY A 293 -8.54 -3.43 -10.51
CA GLY A 293 -8.06 -2.76 -9.31
C GLY A 293 -6.54 -2.67 -9.17
N PHE A 294 -5.80 -2.47 -10.28
CA PHE A 294 -4.38 -2.22 -10.24
C PHE A 294 -4.01 -0.90 -10.93
N TYR A 295 -2.82 -0.40 -10.64
CA TYR A 295 -2.20 0.74 -11.30
C TYR A 295 -1.01 0.31 -12.14
N MET A 296 -0.84 0.90 -13.32
CA MET A 296 0.39 0.86 -14.10
C MET A 296 1.14 2.16 -13.88
N THR A 297 2.29 2.10 -13.23
CA THR A 297 3.09 3.28 -12.89
C THR A 297 4.43 3.22 -13.63
N PRO A 298 4.85 4.31 -14.32
CA PRO A 298 6.17 4.42 -14.91
C PRO A 298 7.21 4.61 -13.79
N MET A 299 8.03 3.58 -13.55
CA MET A 299 9.07 3.55 -12.53
C MET A 299 10.48 3.45 -13.14
N GLU A 300 11.51 3.61 -12.32
CA GLU A 300 12.91 3.48 -12.76
C GLU A 300 13.22 2.09 -13.31
N ASP A 301 12.63 1.06 -12.71
CA ASP A 301 12.84 -0.34 -13.07
C ASP A 301 11.95 -0.82 -14.24
N GLY A 302 11.03 0.01 -14.73
CA GLY A 302 10.12 -0.30 -15.82
C GLY A 302 8.69 0.21 -15.58
N ILE A 303 7.71 -0.32 -16.29
CA ILE A 303 6.30 -0.08 -15.99
C ILE A 303 5.85 -1.13 -14.99
N ARG A 304 5.45 -0.69 -13.80
CA ARG A 304 4.97 -1.56 -12.74
C ARG A 304 3.46 -1.62 -12.74
N ALA A 305 2.88 -2.77 -13.06
CA ALA A 305 1.46 -3.05 -12.85
C ALA A 305 1.27 -3.65 -11.46
N ALA A 306 0.81 -2.82 -10.50
CA ALA A 306 0.71 -3.18 -9.09
C ALA A 306 -0.71 -3.00 -8.57
N GLY A 307 -1.25 -4.01 -7.90
CA GLY A 307 -2.60 -3.98 -7.33
C GLY A 307 -3.12 -5.37 -7.07
N THR A 308 -4.44 -5.51 -7.22
CA THR A 308 -5.21 -6.72 -6.90
C THR A 308 -4.97 -7.17 -5.45
N VAL A 309 -6.02 -7.46 -4.74
CA VAL A 309 -5.97 -7.92 -3.35
C VAL A 309 -6.30 -9.41 -3.31
N GLU A 310 -5.49 -10.20 -2.60
CA GLU A 310 -5.83 -11.57 -2.25
C GLU A 310 -5.90 -11.72 -0.73
N ILE A 311 -7.00 -12.30 -0.24
CA ILE A 311 -7.15 -12.68 1.18
C ILE A 311 -6.84 -14.17 1.29
N ALA A 312 -5.61 -14.49 1.73
CA ALA A 312 -5.11 -15.87 1.83
C ALA A 312 -4.03 -16.05 2.92
N GLY A 313 -3.92 -15.10 3.87
CA GLY A 313 -2.99 -15.15 4.99
C GLY A 313 -1.51 -15.13 4.61
N LEU A 314 -0.63 -15.40 5.58
CA LEU A 314 0.82 -15.22 5.46
C LEU A 314 1.57 -16.41 4.86
N ILE A 315 0.99 -17.62 4.84
CA ILE A 315 1.74 -18.88 4.63
C ILE A 315 1.63 -19.38 3.17
N LYS A 316 0.50 -19.12 2.50
CA LYS A 316 0.22 -19.65 1.17
C LYS A 316 1.26 -19.15 0.15
N PRO A 317 1.70 -19.96 -0.83
CA PRO A 317 2.59 -19.49 -1.88
C PRO A 317 1.93 -18.42 -2.76
N MET A 318 2.76 -17.70 -3.52
CA MET A 318 2.33 -16.67 -4.47
C MET A 318 1.38 -17.25 -5.53
N ASN A 319 0.26 -16.57 -5.79
CA ASN A 319 -0.76 -17.00 -6.74
C ASN A 319 -0.38 -16.59 -8.18
N LYS A 320 0.10 -17.54 -8.96
CA LYS A 320 0.50 -17.31 -10.36
C LYS A 320 -0.64 -16.88 -11.28
N ASN A 321 -1.88 -17.25 -10.97
CA ASN A 321 -3.04 -16.85 -11.78
C ASN A 321 -3.30 -15.34 -11.67
N ILE A 322 -3.09 -14.76 -10.49
CA ILE A 322 -3.21 -13.30 -10.30
C ILE A 322 -2.14 -12.57 -11.13
N LEU A 323 -0.91 -13.05 -11.12
CA LEU A 323 0.16 -12.46 -11.93
C LEU A 323 -0.14 -12.56 -13.43
N ALA A 324 -0.62 -13.70 -13.90
CA ALA A 324 -1.02 -13.90 -15.30
C ALA A 324 -2.20 -12.98 -15.69
N MET A 325 -3.17 -12.81 -14.79
CA MET A 325 -4.30 -11.87 -14.99
C MET A 325 -3.80 -10.43 -15.08
N ILE A 326 -2.90 -9.99 -14.17
CA ILE A 326 -2.30 -8.64 -14.22
C ILE A 326 -1.56 -8.45 -15.53
N GLU A 327 -0.71 -9.41 -15.95
CA GLU A 327 0.04 -9.34 -17.21
C GLU A 327 -0.89 -9.22 -18.43
N THR A 328 -1.86 -10.13 -18.54
CA THR A 328 -2.81 -10.14 -19.66
C THR A 328 -3.59 -8.83 -19.76
N THR A 329 -4.09 -8.34 -18.61
CA THR A 329 -4.85 -7.08 -18.57
C THR A 329 -3.95 -5.88 -18.88
N ALA A 330 -2.75 -5.81 -18.31
CA ALA A 330 -1.81 -4.73 -18.59
C ALA A 330 -1.47 -4.65 -20.09
N ARG A 331 -1.25 -5.78 -20.76
CA ARG A 331 -0.99 -5.85 -22.21
C ARG A 331 -2.19 -5.46 -23.05
N SER A 332 -3.41 -5.72 -22.59
CA SER A 332 -4.61 -5.24 -23.31
C SER A 332 -4.77 -3.72 -23.23
N ILE A 333 -4.38 -3.10 -22.10
CA ILE A 333 -4.45 -1.66 -21.87
C ILE A 333 -3.29 -0.93 -22.59
N LEU A 334 -2.11 -1.53 -22.55
CA LEU A 334 -0.88 -0.97 -23.12
C LEU A 334 -0.19 -2.01 -24.01
N PRO A 335 -0.62 -2.15 -25.29
CA PRO A 335 -0.17 -3.26 -26.18
C PRO A 335 1.33 -3.29 -26.48
N ARG A 336 2.03 -2.15 -26.35
CA ARG A 336 3.46 -2.02 -26.62
C ARG A 336 4.36 -2.31 -25.40
N LEU A 337 3.81 -2.86 -24.30
CA LEU A 337 4.60 -3.29 -23.15
C LEU A 337 5.72 -4.25 -23.55
N GLY A 338 6.91 -4.01 -23.01
CA GLY A 338 8.06 -4.88 -23.16
C GLY A 338 7.91 -6.26 -22.51
N LYS A 339 8.99 -6.99 -22.37
CA LYS A 339 9.00 -8.29 -21.70
C LYS A 339 8.76 -8.10 -20.20
N VAL A 340 8.24 -9.15 -19.55
CA VAL A 340 8.17 -9.20 -18.10
C VAL A 340 9.59 -9.29 -17.53
N LYS A 341 9.95 -8.32 -16.70
CA LYS A 341 11.25 -8.22 -16.02
C LYS A 341 11.24 -8.94 -14.68
N SER A 342 10.17 -8.77 -13.91
CA SER A 342 10.01 -9.42 -12.61
C SER A 342 8.54 -9.51 -12.18
N GLN A 343 8.31 -10.39 -11.22
CA GLN A 343 7.01 -10.61 -10.58
C GLN A 343 7.21 -10.67 -9.08
N TRP A 344 6.25 -10.15 -8.32
CA TRP A 344 6.37 -10.05 -6.87
C TRP A 344 5.01 -10.12 -6.17
N MET A 345 5.04 -10.57 -4.93
CA MET A 345 3.91 -10.56 -4.01
C MET A 345 4.41 -10.12 -2.63
N GLY A 346 3.62 -9.30 -1.93
CA GLY A 346 3.89 -8.87 -0.57
C GLY A 346 2.64 -8.81 0.30
N PHE A 347 2.87 -8.69 1.60
CA PHE A 347 1.85 -8.69 2.65
C PHE A 347 1.60 -7.25 3.13
N ARG A 348 0.39 -6.76 2.97
CA ARG A 348 -0.03 -5.41 3.36
C ARG A 348 -1.28 -5.41 4.24
#